data_dae27b8de31ddc09239d9297cae5d17e
#
_entry.id   dae27b8de31ddc09239d9297cae5d17e
#
_cell.length_a   1.000
_cell.length_b   1.000
_cell.length_c   1.000
_cell.angle_alpha   90.00
_cell.angle_beta   90.00
_cell.angle_gamma   90.00
#
_symmetry.space_group_name_H-M   'P 1'
#
loop_
_entity.id
_entity.type
_entity.pdbx_description
1 polymer ?
#
loop_
_entity_poly.entity_id
_entity_poly.type
_entity_poly.pdbx_seq_one_letter_code
_entity_poly.pdbx_strand_id
1 'polypeptide(L)'
;MQFRQSLVNALNCQFLGFCYEPIQLSAFFVRCDRNAFFQPHAMAQLPNLEGIWANKSLTGLQRTQGVEHLVASPEEALAIAARTPIAGLEGGLDEGDGVNNTPAAGAGDFGVRAYNNFWVEPGNNLVLVKGEYRTSYITDPSDGRVPRRADPQYNFDRDKFGSRYATGIADFSGPEAFLNSERCLLGFGNKAGPGMMSALYNNTYQFIQTDHYVVVLIEMAHDARIIPIYSSKEEARANRRPDAHEPWFGDSVGWYEEETLLVESIIISPQQLRQSAIPITKEGRIIERFSRYSDDEILYQFTVEDSNIYSRAWTAELSFHATEDQLYEHACHEGNYSMP
;
A
#
# COMPACT_ATOMS: atom_id res chain seq x y z
N MET A 1 -52.90 -17.59 -3.32
CA MET A 1 -53.67 -16.35 -3.37
C MET A 1 -52.78 -15.26 -3.95
N GLN A 2 -53.00 -15.02 -5.16
CA GLN A 2 -52.72 -14.01 -6.13
C GLN A 2 -52.98 -12.59 -5.62
N PHE A 3 -52.09 -11.65 -6.02
CA PHE A 3 -52.29 -10.34 -6.65
C PHE A 3 -50.93 -9.75 -6.86
N ARG A 4 -50.39 -9.67 -7.96
CA ARG A 4 -50.44 -9.00 -9.29
C ARG A 4 -50.67 -7.49 -9.26
N GLN A 5 -49.69 -6.81 -9.90
CA GLN A 5 -49.74 -5.70 -10.87
C GLN A 5 -49.57 -4.28 -10.32
N SER A 6 -48.52 -3.64 -10.70
CA SER A 6 -48.33 -2.67 -11.86
C SER A 6 -48.83 -1.26 -11.60
N LEU A 7 -47.94 -0.29 -11.77
CA LEU A 7 -48.15 1.09 -12.26
C LEU A 7 -46.75 1.74 -12.40
N VAL A 8 -46.19 1.90 -13.47
CA VAL A 8 -46.24 2.65 -14.73
C VAL A 8 -46.61 4.14 -14.57
N ASN A 9 -45.59 4.97 -14.75
CA ASN A 9 -45.56 6.33 -15.38
C ASN A 9 -46.40 7.45 -14.80
N ALA A 10 -45.75 8.56 -14.53
CA ALA A 10 -46.21 9.86 -14.97
C ALA A 10 -45.04 10.87 -15.05
N LEU A 11 -44.63 11.20 -16.25
CA LEU A 11 -43.92 12.43 -16.61
C LEU A 11 -44.83 13.63 -16.39
N ASN A 12 -44.35 14.64 -15.68
CA ASN A 12 -44.95 15.97 -15.70
C ASN A 12 -43.99 16.95 -16.36
N CYS A 13 -44.31 17.30 -17.61
CA CYS A 13 -43.87 18.54 -18.25
C CYS A 13 -44.82 19.63 -17.88
N GLN A 14 -44.38 20.68 -17.20
CA GLN A 14 -45.10 21.95 -17.13
C GLN A 14 -44.53 22.91 -18.17
N PHE A 15 -45.38 23.25 -19.14
CA PHE A 15 -45.18 24.32 -20.11
C PHE A 15 -45.79 25.59 -19.58
N LEU A 16 -45.01 26.67 -19.63
CA LEU A 16 -45.56 28.03 -19.67
C LEU A 16 -45.53 28.54 -21.14
N GLY A 17 -46.68 28.92 -21.60
CA GLY A 17 -46.91 29.30 -22.97
C GLY A 17 -46.51 30.72 -23.31
N PHE A 18 -46.28 30.96 -24.60
CA PHE A 18 -46.58 32.20 -25.30
C PHE A 18 -47.01 31.92 -26.75
N CYS A 19 -47.97 32.73 -27.21
CA CYS A 19 -48.78 32.56 -28.39
C CYS A 19 -48.17 33.10 -29.69
N TYR A 20 -48.71 32.54 -30.82
CA TYR A 20 -48.95 33.07 -32.14
C TYR A 20 -47.82 33.33 -33.12
N GLU A 21 -47.74 32.62 -34.21
CA GLU A 21 -48.31 32.82 -35.54
C GLU A 21 -48.01 31.65 -36.50
N PRO A 22 -48.80 31.41 -37.54
CA PRO A 22 -48.71 30.19 -38.35
C PRO A 22 -47.75 30.39 -39.55
N ILE A 23 -46.73 29.53 -39.67
CA ILE A 23 -45.91 29.37 -40.86
C ILE A 23 -46.11 27.97 -41.45
N GLN A 24 -46.32 27.92 -42.74
CA GLN A 24 -46.68 26.81 -43.59
C GLN A 24 -45.79 25.56 -43.37
N LEU A 25 -46.45 24.42 -43.24
CA LEU A 25 -45.82 23.09 -43.26
C LEU A 25 -45.33 22.75 -44.68
N SER A 26 -44.02 22.67 -44.85
CA SER A 26 -43.42 21.80 -45.84
C SER A 26 -42.91 20.57 -45.09
N ALA A 27 -43.49 19.42 -45.42
CA ALA A 27 -43.20 18.16 -44.80
C ALA A 27 -41.76 17.67 -45.19
N PHE A 28 -40.81 17.82 -44.32
CA PHE A 28 -39.58 17.07 -44.39
C PHE A 28 -39.78 15.74 -43.67
N PHE A 29 -39.88 14.64 -44.43
CA PHE A 29 -39.76 13.31 -43.93
C PHE A 29 -38.32 13.06 -43.48
N VAL A 30 -38.03 13.23 -42.20
CA VAL A 30 -36.81 12.71 -41.62
C VAL A 30 -37.01 11.19 -41.43
N ARG A 31 -36.38 10.44 -42.31
CA ARG A 31 -36.26 9.00 -42.17
C ARG A 31 -35.46 8.72 -40.87
N CYS A 32 -36.16 8.33 -39.82
CA CYS A 32 -35.52 7.79 -38.60
C CYS A 32 -35.00 6.41 -38.94
N ASP A 33 -33.71 6.28 -39.19
CA ASP A 33 -33.04 5.00 -39.29
C ASP A 33 -33.11 4.31 -37.94
N ARG A 34 -34.00 3.31 -37.82
CA ARG A 34 -34.23 2.49 -36.61
C ARG A 34 -33.12 1.50 -36.31
N ASN A 35 -31.95 1.63 -36.88
CA ASN A 35 -30.84 0.71 -36.67
C ASN A 35 -29.57 1.39 -36.13
N ALA A 36 -29.69 2.43 -35.34
CA ALA A 36 -28.61 2.75 -34.42
C ALA A 36 -28.65 1.73 -33.30
N PHE A 37 -27.98 0.62 -33.50
CA PHE A 37 -27.61 -0.29 -32.42
C PHE A 37 -26.77 0.52 -31.45
N PHE A 38 -27.39 0.96 -30.35
CA PHE A 38 -26.66 1.25 -29.13
C PHE A 38 -25.96 -0.06 -28.75
N GLN A 39 -24.74 -0.23 -29.13
CA GLN A 39 -23.89 -1.18 -28.47
C GLN A 39 -23.74 -0.64 -27.03
N PRO A 40 -24.21 -1.38 -26.02
CA PRO A 40 -23.84 -1.02 -24.67
C PRO A 40 -22.30 -1.13 -24.66
N HIS A 41 -21.63 0.01 -24.49
CA HIS A 41 -20.24 -0.05 -24.06
C HIS A 41 -20.30 -0.84 -22.76
N ALA A 42 -19.72 -2.05 -22.78
CA ALA A 42 -19.49 -2.77 -21.56
C ALA A 42 -18.74 -1.78 -20.66
N MET A 43 -19.37 -1.32 -19.59
CA MET A 43 -18.69 -0.55 -18.56
C MET A 43 -17.55 -1.47 -18.13
N ALA A 44 -16.32 -1.02 -18.31
CA ALA A 44 -15.16 -1.77 -17.82
C ALA A 44 -15.47 -2.11 -16.37
N GLN A 45 -15.49 -3.39 -16.07
CA GLN A 45 -15.78 -3.84 -14.70
C GLN A 45 -14.58 -3.38 -13.87
N LEU A 46 -14.81 -2.56 -12.86
CA LEU A 46 -13.76 -2.11 -11.96
C LEU A 46 -13.04 -3.33 -11.38
N PRO A 47 -11.71 -3.28 -11.21
CA PRO A 47 -10.98 -4.41 -10.66
C PRO A 47 -11.50 -4.72 -9.26
N ASN A 48 -11.83 -5.96 -9.01
CA ASN A 48 -12.20 -6.41 -7.67
C ASN A 48 -10.92 -6.64 -6.86
N LEU A 49 -10.64 -5.75 -5.92
CA LEU A 49 -9.50 -5.84 -5.02
C LEU A 49 -9.87 -6.46 -3.67
N GLU A 50 -11.17 -6.77 -3.43
CA GLU A 50 -11.63 -7.32 -2.16
C GLU A 50 -10.93 -8.64 -1.82
N GLY A 51 -10.67 -8.84 -0.55
CA GLY A 51 -10.09 -10.07 -0.04
C GLY A 51 -9.02 -9.86 1.01
N ILE A 52 -8.40 -10.97 1.40
CA ILE A 52 -7.27 -11.01 2.31
C ILE A 52 -6.02 -11.34 1.50
N TRP A 53 -5.00 -10.54 1.68
CA TRP A 53 -3.80 -10.52 0.86
C TRP A 53 -2.56 -10.46 1.72
N ALA A 54 -1.48 -11.08 1.27
CA ALA A 54 -0.17 -11.00 1.94
C ALA A 54 0.92 -10.53 0.96
N ASN A 55 1.89 -9.76 1.48
CA ASN A 55 3.06 -9.33 0.72
C ASN A 55 4.38 -9.85 1.30
N LYS A 56 4.36 -11.01 1.94
CA LYS A 56 5.54 -11.66 2.53
C LYS A 56 6.66 -11.79 1.49
N SER A 57 7.86 -11.30 1.83
CA SER A 57 9.01 -11.39 0.92
C SER A 57 10.32 -11.01 1.59
N LEU A 58 11.40 -11.67 1.20
CA LEU A 58 12.78 -11.33 1.56
C LEU A 58 13.43 -10.34 0.58
N THR A 59 12.68 -9.84 -0.40
CA THR A 59 13.16 -8.82 -1.35
C THR A 59 13.37 -7.49 -0.63
N GLY A 60 14.54 -6.91 -0.80
CA GLY A 60 14.84 -5.56 -0.32
C GLY A 60 14.27 -4.48 -1.21
N LEU A 61 14.06 -3.26 -0.65
CA LEU A 61 13.71 -2.09 -1.44
C LEU A 61 14.72 -1.88 -2.57
N GLN A 62 16.00 -1.87 -2.23
CA GLN A 62 17.09 -1.74 -3.18
C GLN A 62 17.70 -3.09 -3.51
N ARG A 63 18.25 -3.18 -4.72
CA ARG A 63 18.90 -4.40 -5.23
C ARG A 63 20.04 -4.84 -4.31
N THR A 64 20.09 -6.14 -4.05
CA THR A 64 21.13 -6.75 -3.24
C THR A 64 22.52 -6.47 -3.85
N GLN A 65 23.51 -6.21 -3.03
CA GLN A 65 24.87 -5.96 -3.50
C GLN A 65 25.42 -7.15 -4.29
N GLY A 66 25.99 -6.86 -5.45
CA GLY A 66 26.55 -7.86 -6.36
C GLY A 66 25.53 -8.51 -7.29
N VAL A 67 24.26 -8.05 -7.27
CA VAL A 67 23.22 -8.47 -8.23
C VAL A 67 22.95 -7.31 -9.17
N GLU A 68 23.04 -7.52 -10.49
CA GLU A 68 22.90 -6.45 -11.49
C GLU A 68 21.55 -6.46 -12.22
N HIS A 69 20.83 -7.57 -12.19
CA HIS A 69 19.56 -7.76 -12.90
C HIS A 69 18.36 -7.74 -11.95
N LEU A 70 17.20 -7.38 -12.49
CA LEU A 70 15.95 -7.27 -11.75
C LEU A 70 15.28 -8.63 -11.52
N VAL A 71 15.36 -9.52 -12.51
CA VAL A 71 14.67 -10.82 -12.51
C VAL A 71 15.69 -11.92 -12.24
N ALA A 72 15.43 -12.76 -11.25
CA ALA A 72 16.27 -13.91 -10.91
C ALA A 72 15.62 -15.24 -11.31
N SER A 73 16.44 -16.26 -11.59
CA SER A 73 15.94 -17.64 -11.68
C SER A 73 15.47 -18.13 -10.31
N PRO A 74 14.65 -19.18 -10.24
CA PRO A 74 14.22 -19.74 -8.95
C PRO A 74 15.38 -20.11 -8.01
N GLU A 75 16.44 -20.72 -8.55
CA GLU A 75 17.63 -21.13 -7.78
C GLU A 75 18.41 -19.90 -7.28
N GLU A 76 18.55 -18.89 -8.12
CA GLU A 76 19.22 -17.65 -7.78
C GLU A 76 18.41 -16.86 -6.75
N ALA A 77 17.09 -16.83 -6.87
CA ALA A 77 16.20 -16.17 -5.91
C ALA A 77 16.37 -16.74 -4.51
N LEU A 78 16.40 -18.07 -4.37
CA LEU A 78 16.69 -18.76 -3.09
C LEU A 78 18.08 -18.40 -2.56
N ALA A 79 19.10 -18.39 -3.44
CA ALA A 79 20.47 -18.06 -3.02
C ALA A 79 20.60 -16.59 -2.57
N ILE A 80 19.87 -15.67 -3.17
CA ILE A 80 19.82 -14.25 -2.76
C ILE A 80 19.05 -14.14 -1.43
N ALA A 81 17.88 -14.78 -1.33
CA ALA A 81 17.05 -14.79 -0.14
C ALA A 81 17.82 -15.31 1.08
N ALA A 82 18.56 -16.39 0.94
CA ALA A 82 19.38 -16.98 2.01
C ALA A 82 20.49 -16.04 2.55
N ARG A 83 20.83 -14.98 1.81
CA ARG A 83 21.82 -13.97 2.24
C ARG A 83 21.22 -12.86 3.08
N THR A 84 19.91 -12.78 3.18
CA THR A 84 19.26 -11.75 4.01
C THR A 84 19.41 -12.07 5.50
N PRO A 85 19.58 -11.06 6.37
CA PRO A 85 19.76 -11.29 7.81
C PRO A 85 18.58 -12.00 8.49
N ILE A 86 17.40 -11.96 7.86
CA ILE A 86 16.15 -12.53 8.36
C ILE A 86 15.79 -13.85 7.66
N ALA A 87 16.67 -14.37 6.82
CA ALA A 87 16.46 -15.67 6.17
C ALA A 87 16.36 -16.79 7.22
N GLY A 88 15.43 -17.71 7.00
CA GLY A 88 15.21 -18.85 7.89
C GLY A 88 14.51 -18.51 9.22
N LEU A 89 13.94 -17.30 9.35
CA LEU A 89 13.13 -16.94 10.52
C LEU A 89 11.64 -17.29 10.35
N GLU A 90 11.20 -17.56 9.13
CA GLU A 90 9.78 -17.93 8.88
C GLU A 90 9.46 -19.28 9.53
N GLY A 91 8.28 -19.36 10.17
CA GLY A 91 7.81 -20.59 10.80
C GLY A 91 8.43 -20.90 12.14
N GLY A 92 9.24 -19.99 12.65
CA GLY A 92 9.93 -20.18 13.90
C GLY A 92 11.05 -21.21 13.78
N LEU A 93 12.01 -21.12 14.62
CA LEU A 93 13.09 -22.11 14.77
C LEU A 93 12.54 -23.40 15.42
N ASP A 94 11.38 -23.88 14.94
CA ASP A 94 10.66 -24.86 15.66
C ASP A 94 10.80 -26.27 15.12
N GLU A 95 11.73 -26.93 15.69
CA GLU A 95 11.54 -28.33 16.10
C GLU A 95 11.53 -28.49 17.65
N GLY A 96 11.31 -27.41 18.40
CA GLY A 96 11.24 -27.41 19.85
C GLY A 96 10.17 -26.48 20.38
N ASP A 97 9.38 -26.96 21.31
CA ASP A 97 8.43 -26.21 22.09
C ASP A 97 8.86 -24.73 22.24
N GLY A 98 8.14 -23.80 21.66
CA GLY A 98 8.48 -22.36 21.62
C GLY A 98 8.66 -21.69 23.00
N VAL A 99 8.64 -22.46 24.06
CA VAL A 99 8.90 -22.05 25.44
C VAL A 99 10.38 -22.20 25.79
N ASN A 100 11.12 -23.06 25.12
CA ASN A 100 12.50 -23.38 25.47
C ASN A 100 13.58 -22.80 24.57
N ASN A 101 13.24 -22.03 23.56
CA ASN A 101 14.18 -21.26 22.74
C ASN A 101 14.72 -20.00 23.43
N THR A 102 14.58 -19.92 24.74
CA THR A 102 15.25 -18.86 25.51
C THR A 102 16.76 -19.09 25.40
N PRO A 103 17.54 -18.11 24.92
CA PRO A 103 18.98 -18.22 24.87
C PRO A 103 19.54 -18.58 26.24
N ALA A 104 20.55 -19.44 26.26
CA ALA A 104 21.26 -19.73 27.51
C ALA A 104 21.75 -18.44 28.16
N ALA A 105 21.61 -18.32 29.47
CA ALA A 105 22.06 -17.13 30.19
C ALA A 105 23.55 -16.86 29.89
N GLY A 106 23.81 -15.63 29.35
CA GLY A 106 25.15 -15.24 28.91
C GLY A 106 25.44 -15.48 27.41
N ALA A 107 24.53 -16.08 26.65
CA ALA A 107 24.60 -16.03 25.21
C ALA A 107 24.31 -14.60 24.78
N GLY A 108 25.03 -14.10 23.75
CA GLY A 108 24.88 -12.71 23.30
C GLY A 108 23.46 -12.33 22.89
N ASP A 109 23.23 -11.04 22.67
CA ASP A 109 21.94 -10.52 22.20
C ASP A 109 21.48 -11.24 20.94
N PHE A 110 20.39 -11.98 21.04
CA PHE A 110 19.79 -12.70 19.91
C PHE A 110 18.90 -11.79 19.04
N GLY A 111 18.73 -10.53 19.43
CA GLY A 111 17.88 -9.58 18.73
C GLY A 111 16.49 -10.17 18.47
N VAL A 112 16.03 -10.07 17.23
CA VAL A 112 14.72 -10.59 16.81
C VAL A 112 14.55 -12.11 16.96
N ARG A 113 15.63 -12.86 17.09
CA ARG A 113 15.58 -14.32 17.30
C ARG A 113 15.14 -14.72 18.71
N ALA A 114 15.22 -13.81 19.68
CA ALA A 114 14.73 -14.02 21.04
C ALA A 114 13.26 -13.68 21.21
N TYR A 115 12.69 -13.00 20.21
CA TYR A 115 11.28 -12.65 20.19
C TYR A 115 10.46 -13.84 19.68
N ASN A 116 9.26 -14.04 20.18
CA ASN A 116 8.33 -15.12 19.83
C ASN A 116 8.40 -15.51 18.34
N ASN A 117 9.21 -16.49 18.00
CA ASN A 117 9.56 -16.81 16.63
C ASN A 117 8.37 -17.21 15.76
N PHE A 118 7.31 -17.76 16.35
CA PHE A 118 6.13 -18.21 15.60
C PHE A 118 5.33 -17.07 14.96
N TRP A 119 5.53 -15.82 15.42
CA TRP A 119 4.94 -14.63 14.79
C TRP A 119 5.74 -14.10 13.61
N VAL A 120 6.98 -14.56 13.46
CA VAL A 120 7.89 -14.06 12.44
C VAL A 120 7.62 -14.78 11.14
N GLU A 121 7.17 -14.01 10.15
CA GLU A 121 6.79 -14.54 8.85
C GLU A 121 7.19 -13.61 7.68
N PRO A 122 8.50 -13.37 7.50
CA PRO A 122 8.97 -12.49 6.45
C PRO A 122 8.84 -13.11 5.04
N GLY A 123 8.48 -14.40 4.97
CA GLY A 123 8.60 -15.21 3.77
C GLY A 123 9.96 -15.88 3.67
N ASN A 124 10.06 -16.84 2.78
CA ASN A 124 11.24 -17.69 2.58
C ASN A 124 11.94 -17.48 1.23
N ASN A 125 11.43 -16.58 0.39
CA ASN A 125 11.96 -16.28 -0.94
C ASN A 125 11.83 -14.80 -1.30
N LEU A 126 12.36 -14.44 -2.46
CA LEU A 126 12.12 -13.14 -3.06
C LEU A 126 10.66 -13.00 -3.51
N VAL A 127 10.18 -11.78 -3.64
CA VAL A 127 8.83 -11.50 -4.13
C VAL A 127 8.66 -12.06 -5.54
N LEU A 128 7.55 -12.74 -5.74
CA LEU A 128 7.12 -13.22 -7.05
C LEU A 128 6.15 -12.19 -7.63
N VAL A 129 6.47 -11.62 -8.78
CA VAL A 129 5.66 -10.64 -9.49
C VAL A 129 5.41 -11.16 -10.89
N LYS A 130 4.16 -11.47 -11.22
CA LYS A 130 3.79 -12.03 -12.52
C LYS A 130 4.60 -13.27 -12.89
N GLY A 131 4.87 -14.13 -11.91
CA GLY A 131 5.66 -15.34 -12.11
C GLY A 131 7.18 -15.16 -12.18
N GLU A 132 7.70 -13.95 -11.92
CA GLU A 132 9.14 -13.65 -11.95
C GLU A 132 9.63 -13.19 -10.58
N TYR A 133 10.73 -13.76 -10.09
CA TYR A 133 11.36 -13.32 -8.84
C TYR A 133 12.09 -11.99 -9.03
N ARG A 134 11.80 -11.02 -8.14
CA ARG A 134 12.42 -9.69 -8.17
C ARG A 134 13.55 -9.57 -7.15
N THR A 135 14.72 -9.11 -7.61
CA THR A 135 15.91 -8.90 -6.76
C THR A 135 15.90 -7.56 -6.04
N SER A 136 14.97 -6.70 -6.36
CA SER A 136 14.64 -5.43 -5.67
C SER A 136 13.19 -5.05 -5.94
N TYR A 137 12.58 -4.28 -5.04
CA TYR A 137 11.30 -3.64 -5.36
C TYR A 137 11.47 -2.51 -6.36
N ILE A 138 12.61 -1.76 -6.33
CA ILE A 138 12.86 -0.67 -7.28
C ILE A 138 13.03 -1.22 -8.70
N THR A 139 12.17 -0.74 -9.60
CA THR A 139 12.18 -1.03 -11.02
C THR A 139 12.66 0.14 -11.87
N ASP A 140 12.47 1.36 -11.39
CA ASP A 140 13.01 2.61 -11.96
C ASP A 140 13.60 3.48 -10.84
N PRO A 141 14.90 3.81 -10.89
CA PRO A 141 15.91 3.52 -11.93
C PRO A 141 16.26 2.03 -12.08
N SER A 142 16.74 1.67 -13.28
CA SER A 142 17.04 0.28 -13.65
C SER A 142 18.19 -0.36 -12.84
N ASP A 143 19.02 0.46 -12.19
CA ASP A 143 20.07 -0.01 -11.29
C ASP A 143 19.51 -0.53 -9.94
N GLY A 144 18.20 -0.34 -9.71
CA GLY A 144 17.53 -0.79 -8.49
C GLY A 144 17.95 -0.01 -7.24
N ARG A 145 18.39 1.23 -7.38
CA ARG A 145 18.86 2.09 -6.28
C ARG A 145 17.95 3.29 -6.10
N VAL A 146 17.76 3.69 -4.84
CA VAL A 146 17.06 4.94 -4.53
C VAL A 146 17.90 6.12 -5.00
N PRO A 147 17.39 6.99 -5.88
CA PRO A 147 18.14 8.12 -6.44
C PRO A 147 18.21 9.29 -5.44
N ARG A 148 18.93 9.10 -4.32
CA ARG A 148 19.09 10.14 -3.30
C ARG A 148 19.89 11.31 -3.83
N ARG A 149 19.52 12.51 -3.38
CA ARG A 149 20.35 13.70 -3.61
C ARG A 149 21.66 13.59 -2.82
N ALA A 150 22.75 14.13 -3.39
CA ALA A 150 24.00 14.30 -2.67
C ALA A 150 23.91 15.44 -1.63
N ASP A 151 23.02 16.41 -1.87
CA ASP A 151 22.74 17.58 -1.04
C ASP A 151 21.25 17.63 -0.65
N PRO A 152 20.72 16.69 0.15
CA PRO A 152 19.31 16.67 0.50
C PRO A 152 18.95 17.95 1.29
N GLN A 153 17.85 18.58 0.90
CA GLN A 153 17.33 19.76 1.59
C GLN A 153 16.71 19.41 2.96
N TYR A 154 16.53 18.14 3.20
CA TYR A 154 16.03 17.59 4.46
C TYR A 154 17.07 16.63 5.03
N ASN A 155 17.59 16.96 6.22
CA ASN A 155 18.55 16.11 6.91
C ASN A 155 17.80 15.13 7.81
N PHE A 156 17.64 13.91 7.32
CA PHE A 156 17.07 12.79 8.08
C PHE A 156 18.21 12.03 8.76
N ASP A 157 18.39 12.27 10.05
CA ASP A 157 19.41 11.58 10.85
C ASP A 157 18.94 10.16 11.21
N ARG A 158 18.97 9.27 10.19
CA ARG A 158 18.69 7.85 10.37
C ARG A 158 19.73 7.16 11.25
N ASP A 159 20.93 7.71 11.31
CA ASP A 159 22.05 7.11 12.03
C ASP A 159 21.86 7.22 13.55
N LYS A 160 21.26 8.30 14.02
CA LYS A 160 20.83 8.40 15.44
C LYS A 160 19.81 7.33 15.82
N PHE A 161 19.10 6.83 14.85
CA PHE A 161 18.03 5.87 15.03
C PHE A 161 18.50 4.43 15.02
N GLY A 162 19.35 4.06 14.04
CA GLY A 162 19.98 2.74 13.95
C GLY A 162 20.95 2.50 15.09
N SER A 163 21.65 3.53 15.55
CA SER A 163 22.62 3.39 16.64
C SER A 163 21.96 3.05 17.99
N ARG A 164 20.70 3.44 18.19
CA ARG A 164 19.95 3.16 19.42
C ARG A 164 19.85 1.69 19.75
N TYR A 165 19.52 0.84 18.76
CA TYR A 165 19.44 -0.59 18.95
C TYR A 165 20.81 -1.28 18.89
N ALA A 166 21.73 -0.71 18.10
CA ALA A 166 23.06 -1.30 17.93
C ALA A 166 24.01 -1.00 19.08
N THR A 167 23.86 0.14 19.76
CA THR A 167 24.80 0.62 20.80
C THR A 167 24.23 0.54 22.21
N GLY A 168 22.92 0.28 22.37
CA GLY A 168 22.22 0.34 23.65
C GLY A 168 22.15 1.76 24.26
N ILE A 169 22.58 2.77 23.56
CA ILE A 169 22.48 4.17 23.98
C ILE A 169 21.19 4.73 23.46
N ALA A 170 20.13 4.58 24.22
CA ALA A 170 18.82 5.16 23.91
C ALA A 170 18.60 6.41 24.74
N ASP A 171 17.94 7.41 24.11
CA ASP A 171 17.39 8.55 24.85
C ASP A 171 16.02 8.11 25.38
N PHE A 172 15.93 8.02 26.71
CA PHE A 172 14.71 7.69 27.43
C PHE A 172 14.16 8.90 28.19
N SER A 173 14.53 10.13 27.78
CA SER A 173 14.14 11.36 28.45
C SER A 173 12.63 11.65 28.40
N GLY A 174 11.91 11.05 27.47
CA GLY A 174 10.46 11.19 27.34
C GLY A 174 9.89 10.34 26.19
N PRO A 175 8.57 10.20 26.11
CA PRO A 175 7.92 9.39 25.09
C PRO A 175 8.23 9.86 23.67
N GLU A 176 8.54 11.14 23.47
CA GLU A 176 8.89 11.71 22.15
C GLU A 176 10.22 11.18 21.60
N ALA A 177 11.08 10.67 22.49
CA ALA A 177 12.33 10.04 22.08
C ALA A 177 12.14 8.64 21.50
N PHE A 178 10.98 8.01 21.74
CA PHE A 178 10.65 6.69 21.25
C PHE A 178 10.10 6.72 19.83
N LEU A 179 10.25 5.58 19.12
CA LEU A 179 9.62 5.37 17.84
C LEU A 179 8.10 5.39 17.94
N ASN A 180 7.43 5.75 16.84
CA ASN A 180 5.99 5.65 16.77
C ASN A 180 5.52 4.19 16.93
N SER A 181 6.29 3.21 16.44
CA SER A 181 6.02 1.79 16.62
C SER A 181 6.21 1.32 18.06
N GLU A 182 7.22 1.81 18.77
CA GLU A 182 7.40 1.53 20.21
C GLU A 182 6.29 2.14 21.06
N ARG A 183 5.77 3.28 20.61
CA ARG A 183 4.62 3.97 21.22
C ARG A 183 3.27 3.40 20.78
N CYS A 184 3.25 2.36 19.98
CA CYS A 184 2.05 1.76 19.41
C CYS A 184 1.16 2.75 18.62
N LEU A 185 1.75 3.78 18.04
CA LEU A 185 1.03 4.77 17.22
C LEU A 185 0.92 4.37 15.76
N LEU A 186 1.91 3.68 15.25
CA LEU A 186 2.00 3.21 13.86
C LEU A 186 2.78 1.90 13.78
N GLY A 187 2.49 1.10 12.78
CA GLY A 187 3.36 0.00 12.37
C GLY A 187 4.72 0.50 11.87
N PHE A 188 5.74 -0.35 11.91
CA PHE A 188 7.07 -0.03 11.36
C PHE A 188 7.25 -0.56 9.94
N GLY A 189 8.36 -0.18 9.30
CA GLY A 189 8.77 -0.75 8.02
C GLY A 189 7.91 -0.33 6.84
N ASN A 190 7.17 0.75 6.93
CA ASN A 190 6.29 1.25 5.88
C ASN A 190 5.10 0.32 5.55
N LYS A 191 4.61 -0.44 6.53
CA LYS A 191 3.53 -1.43 6.33
C LYS A 191 2.23 -0.79 5.87
N ALA A 192 1.82 0.29 6.50
CA ALA A 192 0.57 0.97 6.16
C ALA A 192 0.70 1.88 4.94
N GLY A 193 1.89 2.15 4.49
CA GLY A 193 2.14 3.00 3.33
C GLY A 193 2.02 4.50 3.61
N PRO A 194 1.80 5.29 2.56
CA PRO A 194 1.86 4.86 1.16
C PRO A 194 3.23 4.27 0.78
N GLY A 195 3.24 3.39 -0.22
CA GLY A 195 4.42 2.58 -0.52
C GLY A 195 4.54 1.39 0.44
N MET A 196 3.49 0.53 0.50
CA MET A 196 3.41 -0.62 1.40
C MET A 196 4.44 -1.68 1.03
N MET A 197 5.27 -2.10 1.99
CA MET A 197 6.31 -3.11 1.79
C MET A 197 6.22 -4.21 2.83
N SER A 198 6.81 -5.36 2.55
CA SER A 198 6.93 -6.44 3.53
C SER A 198 7.77 -6.02 4.74
N ALA A 199 7.51 -6.64 5.87
CA ALA A 199 8.29 -6.53 7.09
C ALA A 199 8.49 -7.90 7.71
N LEU A 200 9.09 -7.94 8.89
CA LEU A 200 9.43 -9.17 9.58
C LEU A 200 8.19 -10.03 9.95
N TYR A 201 7.05 -9.39 10.19
CA TYR A 201 5.79 -10.05 10.58
C TYR A 201 4.58 -9.15 10.27
N ASN A 202 3.35 -9.66 10.48
CA ASN A 202 2.07 -8.99 10.21
C ASN A 202 2.01 -8.47 8.76
N ASN A 203 2.24 -9.36 7.80
CA ASN A 203 2.28 -9.06 6.37
C ASN A 203 0.92 -9.21 5.68
N THR A 204 -0.16 -9.33 6.46
CA THR A 204 -1.51 -9.57 5.98
C THR A 204 -2.31 -8.26 5.91
N TYR A 205 -3.11 -8.13 4.85
CA TYR A 205 -3.94 -6.97 4.54
C TYR A 205 -5.33 -7.43 4.16
N GLN A 206 -6.33 -6.67 4.59
CA GLN A 206 -7.69 -6.83 4.08
C GLN A 206 -8.06 -5.62 3.24
N PHE A 207 -8.45 -5.88 1.98
CA PHE A 207 -9.02 -4.86 1.10
C PHE A 207 -10.53 -4.96 1.13
N ILE A 208 -11.19 -3.84 1.38
CA ILE A 208 -12.65 -3.70 1.36
C ILE A 208 -12.97 -2.63 0.32
N GLN A 209 -13.83 -2.96 -0.63
CA GLN A 209 -14.16 -2.08 -1.74
C GLN A 209 -15.64 -1.75 -1.72
N THR A 210 -15.97 -0.47 -1.86
CA THR A 210 -17.32 0.05 -2.01
C THR A 210 -17.39 0.98 -3.22
N ASP A 211 -18.56 1.47 -3.56
CA ASP A 211 -18.72 2.43 -4.67
C ASP A 211 -17.95 3.74 -4.46
N HIS A 212 -17.64 4.09 -3.21
CA HIS A 212 -17.06 5.39 -2.86
C HIS A 212 -15.74 5.32 -2.12
N TYR A 213 -15.35 4.16 -1.63
CA TYR A 213 -14.13 3.98 -0.83
C TYR A 213 -13.44 2.65 -1.12
N VAL A 214 -12.14 2.68 -1.08
CA VAL A 214 -11.32 1.50 -0.83
C VAL A 214 -10.70 1.64 0.55
N VAL A 215 -10.91 0.64 1.40
CA VAL A 215 -10.30 0.58 2.73
C VAL A 215 -9.26 -0.52 2.71
N VAL A 216 -8.04 -0.18 3.12
CA VAL A 216 -6.96 -1.15 3.33
C VAL A 216 -6.73 -1.24 4.83
N LEU A 217 -7.16 -2.35 5.42
CA LEU A 217 -6.87 -2.69 6.80
C LEU A 217 -5.55 -3.46 6.84
N ILE A 218 -4.62 -2.97 7.64
CA ILE A 218 -3.27 -3.52 7.78
C ILE A 218 -3.20 -4.25 9.12
N GLU A 219 -2.76 -5.49 9.13
CA GLU A 219 -2.63 -6.29 10.34
C GLU A 219 -1.74 -5.63 11.37
N MET A 220 -0.59 -5.07 10.96
CA MET A 220 0.32 -4.38 11.86
C MET A 220 -0.30 -3.09 12.41
N ALA A 221 -0.35 -2.97 13.71
CA ALA A 221 -0.89 -1.84 14.47
C ALA A 221 -2.38 -1.55 14.21
N HIS A 222 -3.13 -2.45 13.55
CA HIS A 222 -4.53 -2.27 13.10
C HIS A 222 -4.73 -0.97 12.30
N ASP A 223 -3.67 -0.56 11.59
CA ASP A 223 -3.73 0.63 10.77
C ASP A 223 -4.75 0.46 9.66
N ALA A 224 -5.49 1.52 9.37
CA ALA A 224 -6.47 1.52 8.30
C ALA A 224 -6.31 2.75 7.41
N ARG A 225 -6.21 2.53 6.10
CA ARG A 225 -6.25 3.59 5.11
C ARG A 225 -7.62 3.61 4.47
N ILE A 226 -8.34 4.71 4.66
CA ILE A 226 -9.66 4.94 4.06
C ILE A 226 -9.46 5.89 2.90
N ILE A 227 -9.59 5.38 1.68
CA ILE A 227 -9.29 6.08 0.44
C ILE A 227 -10.60 6.40 -0.27
N PRO A 228 -11.05 7.66 -0.30
CA PRO A 228 -12.21 8.05 -1.10
C PRO A 228 -11.90 7.92 -2.58
N ILE A 229 -12.88 7.40 -3.34
CA ILE A 229 -12.78 7.14 -4.76
C ILE A 229 -13.64 8.15 -5.53
N TYR A 230 -13.07 8.74 -6.55
CA TYR A 230 -13.70 9.73 -7.40
C TYR A 230 -13.75 9.28 -8.87
N SER A 231 -14.57 9.92 -9.66
CA SER A 231 -14.75 9.55 -11.07
C SER A 231 -13.56 9.93 -11.96
N SER A 232 -12.74 10.87 -11.51
CA SER A 232 -11.54 11.31 -12.22
C SER A 232 -10.47 11.84 -11.28
N LYS A 233 -9.25 11.93 -11.79
CA LYS A 233 -8.09 12.53 -11.11
C LYS A 233 -8.34 13.99 -10.72
N GLU A 234 -8.98 14.75 -11.59
CA GLU A 234 -9.29 16.16 -11.38
C GLU A 234 -10.27 16.32 -10.22
N GLU A 235 -11.33 15.52 -10.21
CA GLU A 235 -12.30 15.50 -9.13
C GLU A 235 -11.66 15.05 -7.81
N ALA A 236 -10.85 14.00 -7.83
CA ALA A 236 -10.11 13.50 -6.67
C ALA A 236 -9.26 14.61 -6.03
N ARG A 237 -8.49 15.32 -6.85
CA ARG A 237 -7.63 16.41 -6.37
C ARG A 237 -8.42 17.63 -5.88
N ALA A 238 -9.58 17.92 -6.46
CA ALA A 238 -10.45 19.02 -6.04
C ALA A 238 -11.14 18.77 -4.68
N ASN A 239 -11.26 17.51 -4.27
CA ASN A 239 -11.94 17.11 -3.03
C ASN A 239 -10.98 16.68 -1.92
N ARG A 240 -9.71 17.09 -2.00
CA ARG A 240 -8.74 16.83 -0.93
C ARG A 240 -9.12 17.54 0.37
N ARG A 241 -8.66 16.95 1.48
CA ARG A 241 -8.81 17.58 2.79
C ARG A 241 -7.99 18.86 2.87
N PRO A 242 -8.39 19.82 3.72
CA PRO A 242 -7.58 21.01 3.97
C PRO A 242 -6.19 20.65 4.51
N ASP A 243 -5.18 21.39 4.10
CA ASP A 243 -3.76 21.19 4.46
C ASP A 243 -3.48 21.26 5.98
N ALA A 244 -4.43 21.78 6.77
CA ALA A 244 -4.32 21.82 8.22
C ALA A 244 -4.38 20.44 8.90
N HIS A 245 -4.79 19.41 8.17
CA HIS A 245 -4.75 18.03 8.64
C HIS A 245 -3.46 17.38 8.13
N GLU A 246 -2.60 16.95 9.01
CA GLU A 246 -1.39 16.18 8.72
C GLU A 246 -1.59 14.72 9.18
N PRO A 247 -2.38 13.92 8.44
CA PRO A 247 -2.62 12.54 8.83
C PRO A 247 -1.33 11.72 8.69
N TRP A 248 -1.18 10.70 9.51
CA TRP A 248 0.00 9.83 9.52
C TRP A 248 0.36 9.30 8.12
N PHE A 249 -0.63 8.82 7.37
CA PHE A 249 -0.46 8.22 6.05
C PHE A 249 -0.69 9.21 4.90
N GLY A 250 -0.78 10.49 5.20
CA GLY A 250 -1.09 11.53 4.22
C GLY A 250 -2.57 11.60 3.86
N ASP A 251 -2.92 12.61 3.06
CA ASP A 251 -4.22 12.74 2.42
C ASP A 251 -4.24 11.93 1.13
N SER A 252 -4.92 10.77 1.17
CA SER A 252 -5.02 9.85 0.04
C SER A 252 -6.36 10.02 -0.65
N VAL A 253 -6.34 10.14 -1.98
CA VAL A 253 -7.53 10.12 -2.85
C VAL A 253 -7.29 9.19 -4.01
N GLY A 254 -8.33 8.50 -4.47
CA GLY A 254 -8.23 7.49 -5.53
C GLY A 254 -9.17 7.75 -6.71
N TRP A 255 -8.84 7.20 -7.85
CA TRP A 255 -9.64 7.12 -9.06
C TRP A 255 -9.23 5.89 -9.86
N TYR A 256 -10.07 5.48 -10.79
CA TYR A 256 -9.73 4.37 -11.68
C TYR A 256 -9.28 4.89 -13.04
N GLU A 257 -8.21 4.32 -13.58
CA GLU A 257 -7.80 4.43 -14.97
C GLU A 257 -7.84 3.02 -15.56
N GLU A 258 -8.79 2.74 -16.46
CA GLU A 258 -9.07 1.40 -16.98
C GLU A 258 -9.30 0.40 -15.82
N GLU A 259 -8.53 -0.66 -15.75
CA GLU A 259 -8.61 -1.71 -14.72
C GLU A 259 -7.59 -1.49 -13.57
N THR A 260 -7.14 -0.27 -13.36
CA THR A 260 -6.16 0.06 -12.32
C THR A 260 -6.72 1.11 -11.37
N LEU A 261 -6.69 0.83 -10.09
CA LEU A 261 -6.91 1.83 -9.05
C LEU A 261 -5.62 2.65 -8.88
N LEU A 262 -5.72 3.96 -9.07
CA LEU A 262 -4.66 4.90 -8.73
C LEU A 262 -5.01 5.60 -7.42
N VAL A 263 -4.02 5.72 -6.56
CA VAL A 263 -4.13 6.44 -5.29
C VAL A 263 -2.99 7.45 -5.20
N GLU A 264 -3.32 8.71 -5.02
CA GLU A 264 -2.33 9.77 -4.80
C GLU A 264 -2.39 10.23 -3.34
N SER A 265 -1.26 10.13 -2.65
CA SER A 265 -1.09 10.55 -1.25
C SER A 265 -0.13 11.72 -1.17
N ILE A 266 -0.55 12.78 -0.49
CA ILE A 266 0.22 13.99 -0.20
C ILE A 266 0.14 14.33 1.28
N ILE A 267 0.91 15.31 1.75
CA ILE A 267 0.90 15.80 3.14
C ILE A 267 1.09 14.62 4.13
N ILE A 268 2.03 13.74 3.79
CA ILE A 268 2.39 12.62 4.66
C ILE A 268 3.12 13.18 5.87
N SER A 269 2.69 12.76 7.06
CA SER A 269 3.28 13.28 8.30
C SER A 269 4.80 13.05 8.35
N PRO A 270 5.62 14.10 8.51
CA PRO A 270 7.07 13.96 8.61
C PRO A 270 7.52 13.09 9.80
N GLN A 271 6.65 12.88 10.78
CA GLN A 271 6.94 12.01 11.92
C GLN A 271 7.05 10.54 11.53
N GLN A 272 6.50 10.13 10.38
CA GLN A 272 6.73 8.80 9.81
C GLN A 272 8.18 8.61 9.31
N LEU A 273 8.88 9.67 8.96
CA LEU A 273 10.21 9.61 8.37
C LEU A 273 11.21 8.83 9.22
N ARG A 274 11.04 8.88 10.54
CA ARG A 274 11.93 8.19 11.47
C ARG A 274 11.88 6.66 11.37
N GLN A 275 10.83 6.09 10.79
CA GLN A 275 10.60 4.64 10.70
C GLN A 275 10.44 4.14 9.27
N SER A 276 10.25 5.06 8.32
CA SER A 276 10.01 4.71 6.93
C SER A 276 11.30 4.38 6.19
N ALA A 277 11.28 3.31 5.41
CA ALA A 277 12.32 3.04 4.42
C ALA A 277 12.25 4.01 3.24
N ILE A 278 11.14 4.75 3.12
CA ILE A 278 10.84 5.73 2.09
C ILE A 278 10.69 7.10 2.76
N PRO A 279 11.80 7.79 3.11
CA PRO A 279 11.69 9.16 3.62
C PRO A 279 11.01 10.06 2.59
N ILE A 280 10.06 10.86 3.06
CA ILE A 280 9.32 11.83 2.23
C ILE A 280 8.97 13.04 3.08
N THR A 281 9.13 14.24 2.53
CA THR A 281 8.71 15.47 3.19
C THR A 281 7.22 15.73 2.94
N LYS A 282 6.64 16.70 3.61
CA LYS A 282 5.24 17.05 3.39
C LYS A 282 4.96 17.64 2.00
N GLU A 283 6.00 18.09 1.31
CA GLU A 283 5.92 18.56 -0.09
C GLU A 283 6.00 17.42 -1.10
N GLY A 284 6.40 16.23 -0.66
CA GLY A 284 6.46 15.05 -1.50
C GLY A 284 5.09 14.43 -1.74
N ARG A 285 5.04 13.53 -2.72
CA ARG A 285 3.85 12.72 -3.00
C ARG A 285 4.22 11.29 -3.36
N ILE A 286 3.29 10.39 -3.11
CA ILE A 286 3.38 9.00 -3.57
C ILE A 286 2.13 8.70 -4.38
N ILE A 287 2.36 8.09 -5.55
CA ILE A 287 1.29 7.61 -6.44
C ILE A 287 1.36 6.09 -6.44
N GLU A 288 0.30 5.45 -5.98
CA GLU A 288 0.18 4.00 -5.91
C GLU A 288 -0.76 3.51 -7.00
N ARG A 289 -0.50 2.31 -7.53
CA ARG A 289 -1.30 1.62 -8.54
C ARG A 289 -1.58 0.21 -8.07
N PHE A 290 -2.84 -0.16 -8.08
CA PHE A 290 -3.31 -1.50 -7.76
C PHE A 290 -4.02 -2.07 -8.98
N SER A 291 -3.47 -3.13 -9.54
CA SER A 291 -4.05 -3.83 -10.68
C SER A 291 -4.29 -5.30 -10.32
N ARG A 292 -5.50 -5.80 -10.55
CA ARG A 292 -5.79 -7.21 -10.38
C ARG A 292 -5.14 -7.99 -11.52
N TYR A 293 -4.02 -8.65 -11.25
CA TYR A 293 -3.30 -9.41 -12.27
C TYR A 293 -3.90 -10.79 -12.51
N SER A 294 -4.34 -11.46 -11.44
CA SER A 294 -5.02 -12.75 -11.49
C SER A 294 -6.00 -12.88 -10.31
N ASP A 295 -6.64 -14.05 -10.15
CA ASP A 295 -7.53 -14.30 -9.02
C ASP A 295 -6.80 -14.30 -7.69
N ASP A 296 -5.50 -14.55 -7.70
CA ASP A 296 -4.64 -14.69 -6.52
C ASP A 296 -3.48 -13.69 -6.46
N GLU A 297 -3.44 -12.69 -7.38
CA GLU A 297 -2.37 -11.69 -7.39
C GLU A 297 -2.89 -10.28 -7.69
N ILE A 298 -2.58 -9.33 -6.80
CA ILE A 298 -2.66 -7.89 -7.05
C ILE A 298 -1.24 -7.37 -7.30
N LEU A 299 -1.00 -6.87 -8.51
CA LEU A 299 0.19 -6.10 -8.81
C LEU A 299 0.08 -4.74 -8.11
N TYR A 300 1.08 -4.42 -7.32
CA TYR A 300 1.19 -3.15 -6.63
C TYR A 300 2.45 -2.40 -7.04
N GLN A 301 2.27 -1.20 -7.55
CA GLN A 301 3.36 -0.30 -7.88
C GLN A 301 3.20 1.01 -7.11
N PHE A 302 4.30 1.64 -6.75
CA PHE A 302 4.28 2.98 -6.22
C PHE A 302 5.43 3.82 -6.78
N THR A 303 5.12 5.08 -7.05
CA THR A 303 6.10 6.09 -7.51
C THR A 303 6.23 7.16 -6.43
N VAL A 304 7.46 7.44 -6.03
CA VAL A 304 7.81 8.43 -5.02
C VAL A 304 8.39 9.67 -5.70
N GLU A 305 7.85 10.83 -5.37
CA GLU A 305 8.29 12.12 -5.86
C GLU A 305 8.51 13.07 -4.70
N ASP A 306 9.76 13.43 -4.45
CA ASP A 306 10.15 14.44 -3.47
C ASP A 306 11.50 15.04 -3.85
N SER A 307 11.48 16.23 -4.40
CA SER A 307 12.70 16.92 -4.86
C SER A 307 13.61 17.40 -3.71
N ASN A 308 13.14 17.38 -2.47
CA ASN A 308 13.96 17.71 -1.30
C ASN A 308 14.90 16.56 -0.93
N ILE A 309 14.50 15.33 -1.24
CA ILE A 309 15.22 14.11 -0.85
C ILE A 309 15.83 13.39 -2.04
N TYR A 310 15.12 13.33 -3.17
CA TYR A 310 15.51 12.56 -4.33
C TYR A 310 15.90 13.46 -5.51
N SER A 311 16.87 13.02 -6.29
CA SER A 311 17.31 13.72 -7.51
C SER A 311 16.32 13.56 -8.67
N ARG A 312 15.46 12.54 -8.62
CA ARG A 312 14.35 12.27 -9.55
C ARG A 312 13.29 11.41 -8.89
N ALA A 313 12.12 11.35 -9.49
CA ALA A 313 11.12 10.35 -9.14
C ALA A 313 11.67 8.92 -9.35
N TRP A 314 11.18 7.97 -8.55
CA TRP A 314 11.54 6.56 -8.64
C TRP A 314 10.33 5.67 -8.39
N THR A 315 10.35 4.47 -8.96
CA THR A 315 9.23 3.53 -8.89
C THR A 315 9.67 2.18 -8.34
N ALA A 316 8.81 1.61 -7.53
CA ALA A 316 8.95 0.25 -7.02
C ALA A 316 7.71 -0.58 -7.35
N GLU A 317 7.89 -1.90 -7.41
CA GLU A 317 6.86 -2.88 -7.74
C GLU A 317 6.98 -4.09 -6.84
N LEU A 318 5.85 -4.58 -6.37
CA LEU A 318 5.71 -5.86 -5.69
C LEU A 318 4.31 -6.41 -5.91
N SER A 319 4.05 -7.63 -5.45
CA SER A 319 2.71 -8.20 -5.51
C SER A 319 2.17 -8.51 -4.12
N PHE A 320 0.87 -8.41 -3.99
CA PHE A 320 0.10 -9.02 -2.92
C PHE A 320 -0.49 -10.33 -3.45
N HIS A 321 -0.31 -11.40 -2.70
CA HIS A 321 -0.88 -12.71 -3.02
C HIS A 321 -2.06 -13.02 -2.11
N ALA A 322 -3.11 -13.62 -2.67
CA ALA A 322 -4.26 -14.06 -1.89
C ALA A 322 -3.82 -15.06 -0.83
N THR A 323 -4.37 -14.97 0.37
CA THR A 323 -4.07 -15.86 1.47
C THR A 323 -5.35 -16.25 2.21
N GLU A 324 -5.35 -17.44 2.81
CA GLU A 324 -6.38 -17.92 3.73
C GLU A 324 -6.03 -17.57 5.19
N ASP A 325 -4.88 -16.93 5.42
CA ASP A 325 -4.45 -16.50 6.75
C ASP A 325 -5.46 -15.49 7.33
N GLN A 326 -5.61 -15.52 8.64
CA GLN A 326 -6.47 -14.56 9.34
C GLN A 326 -5.66 -13.31 9.69
N LEU A 327 -6.33 -12.15 9.73
CA LEU A 327 -5.76 -10.99 10.36
C LEU A 327 -5.82 -11.18 11.88
N TYR A 328 -4.67 -11.20 12.53
CA TYR A 328 -4.59 -11.29 13.97
C TYR A 328 -4.53 -9.91 14.60
N GLU A 329 -4.95 -9.83 15.84
CA GLU A 329 -4.75 -8.64 16.63
C GLU A 329 -3.26 -8.37 16.88
N HIS A 330 -2.81 -7.18 16.54
CA HIS A 330 -1.48 -6.70 16.92
C HIS A 330 -1.56 -6.03 18.31
N ALA A 331 -1.43 -6.83 19.35
CA ALA A 331 -1.57 -6.41 20.75
C ALA A 331 -0.31 -5.63 21.22
N CYS A 332 -0.05 -4.49 20.60
CA CYS A 332 1.18 -3.71 20.81
C CYS A 332 1.34 -3.16 22.23
N HIS A 333 0.24 -2.81 22.90
CA HIS A 333 0.28 -2.27 24.26
C HIS A 333 0.45 -3.33 25.33
N GLU A 334 -0.10 -4.51 25.11
CA GLU A 334 -0.02 -5.63 26.01
C GLU A 334 1.41 -6.20 25.98
N GLY A 335 2.09 -6.19 27.10
CA GLY A 335 3.48 -6.63 27.19
C GLY A 335 4.53 -5.67 26.63
N ASN A 336 4.15 -4.44 26.29
CA ASN A 336 5.11 -3.41 25.90
C ASN A 336 5.79 -2.82 27.14
N TYR A 337 6.80 -3.51 27.65
CA TYR A 337 7.59 -3.11 28.81
C TYR A 337 8.79 -2.21 28.48
N SER A 338 8.92 -1.78 27.24
CA SER A 338 10.01 -0.89 26.80
C SER A 338 9.80 0.56 27.19
N MET A 339 8.56 0.92 27.51
CA MET A 339 8.25 2.25 28.04
C MET A 339 8.19 2.20 29.57
N PRO A 340 8.97 3.06 30.28
CA PRO A 340 8.96 3.12 31.74
C PRO A 340 7.64 3.68 32.29
#